data_a158da65d07f7739cf714a46cf26868e
#
_entry.id   a158da65d07f7739cf714a46cf26868e
#
_cell.length_a   1.000
_cell.length_b   1.000
_cell.length_c   1.000
_cell.angle_alpha   90.00
_cell.angle_beta   90.00
_cell.angle_gamma   90.00
#
_symmetry.space_group_name_H-M   'P 1'
#
loop_
_entity.id
_entity.type
_entity.pdbx_description
1 polymer ?
#
loop_
_entity_poly.entity_id
_entity_poly.type
_entity_poly.pdbx_seq_one_letter_code
_entity_poly.pdbx_strand_id
1 'polypeptide(L)'
;MKIFLININPLDVFLWTIRRNEKDVVNLYNTLSPVMQLATGGSMLNFGMWSDDANDPLLAQNNLCSYFGSISELDSAKNVIDVGSGLSAPALFWKKHYPNLNLFCVNINYEQLLYSGVQKNIEFLNSSSTKLPFATNSVDRVIALESAQHFKPLQNFFSESKRVLSKSGLLVLAIPITVSTSSFTKLGILKFTWSSEHYSLDAVKNLIESNGFKIEKEQLIGNRVYVPLADYYIQNRHYLQESILKKYPKYVESVLYKSILKMKDASQKDIIDYALLKCSVD
;
A
#
# COMPACT_ATOMS: atom_id res chain seq x y z
N MET A 1 -13.00 33.05 10.31
CA MET A 1 -11.96 32.05 10.59
C MET A 1 -11.13 31.87 9.32
N LYS A 2 -9.84 32.27 9.33
CA LYS A 2 -8.98 32.06 8.16
C LYS A 2 -8.75 30.55 8.02
N ILE A 3 -9.23 29.97 6.95
CA ILE A 3 -8.94 28.56 6.61
C ILE A 3 -7.48 28.56 6.14
N PHE A 4 -6.57 28.01 6.95
CA PHE A 4 -5.20 27.76 6.51
C PHE A 4 -5.24 26.51 5.61
N LEU A 5 -5.09 26.74 4.31
CA LEU A 5 -4.92 25.65 3.36
C LEU A 5 -3.55 24.99 3.59
N ILE A 6 -3.51 23.67 3.51
CA ILE A 6 -2.25 22.91 3.55
C ILE A 6 -1.47 23.27 2.29
N ASN A 7 -0.31 23.90 2.49
CA ASN A 7 0.55 24.28 1.36
C ASN A 7 1.38 23.08 0.93
N ILE A 8 1.20 22.65 -0.31
CA ILE A 8 2.02 21.61 -0.91
C ILE A 8 3.17 22.30 -1.66
N ASN A 9 4.40 22.05 -1.21
CA ASN A 9 5.58 22.61 -1.86
C ASN A 9 5.82 21.94 -3.22
N PRO A 10 5.79 22.66 -4.35
CA PRO A 10 6.01 22.07 -5.67
C PRO A 10 7.38 21.40 -5.83
N LEU A 11 8.41 21.87 -5.12
CA LEU A 11 9.72 21.24 -5.14
C LEU A 11 9.69 19.85 -4.50
N ASP A 12 8.97 19.69 -3.39
CA ASP A 12 8.83 18.38 -2.76
C ASP A 12 8.08 17.42 -3.69
N VAL A 13 7.01 17.88 -4.35
CA VAL A 13 6.29 17.08 -5.36
C VAL A 13 7.22 16.61 -6.48
N PHE A 14 8.05 17.51 -7.00
CA PHE A 14 9.04 17.18 -8.01
C PHE A 14 10.06 16.14 -7.50
N LEU A 15 10.58 16.36 -6.30
CA LEU A 15 11.60 15.50 -5.71
C LEU A 15 11.08 14.09 -5.43
N TRP A 16 9.93 13.93 -4.78
CA TRP A 16 9.38 12.58 -4.52
C TRP A 16 8.94 11.85 -5.78
N THR A 17 8.61 12.58 -6.83
CA THR A 17 8.26 11.97 -8.13
C THR A 17 9.49 11.38 -8.84
N ILE A 18 10.66 12.03 -8.70
CA ILE A 18 11.87 11.65 -9.45
C ILE A 18 12.79 10.76 -8.62
N ARG A 19 13.17 11.17 -7.40
CA ARG A 19 14.14 10.46 -6.57
C ARG A 19 13.54 9.21 -5.93
N ARG A 20 12.33 9.31 -5.38
CA ARG A 20 11.58 8.23 -4.73
C ARG A 20 12.40 7.49 -3.68
N ASN A 21 13.24 8.20 -2.93
CA ASN A 21 13.96 7.64 -1.80
C ASN A 21 13.09 7.64 -0.54
N GLU A 22 13.56 7.05 0.55
CA GLU A 22 12.80 6.93 1.80
C GLU A 22 12.30 8.28 2.34
N LYS A 23 13.14 9.34 2.27
CA LYS A 23 12.73 10.70 2.67
C LYS A 23 11.60 11.24 1.79
N ASP A 24 11.67 10.99 0.49
CA ASP A 24 10.63 11.41 -0.45
C ASP A 24 9.31 10.67 -0.18
N VAL A 25 9.37 9.37 0.16
CA VAL A 25 8.20 8.57 0.57
C VAL A 25 7.58 9.12 1.85
N VAL A 26 8.38 9.46 2.87
CA VAL A 26 7.90 10.11 4.10
C VAL A 26 7.20 11.43 3.79
N ASN A 27 7.80 12.32 3.01
CA ASN A 27 7.21 13.60 2.63
C ASN A 27 5.92 13.43 1.81
N LEU A 28 5.89 12.47 0.88
CA LEU A 28 4.70 12.13 0.10
C LEU A 28 3.53 11.78 1.03
N TYR A 29 3.73 10.83 1.93
CA TYR A 29 2.67 10.34 2.79
C TYR A 29 2.26 11.34 3.88
N ASN A 30 3.17 12.14 4.41
CA ASN A 30 2.82 13.23 5.32
C ASN A 30 1.90 14.27 4.64
N THR A 31 2.07 14.45 3.33
CA THR A 31 1.25 15.37 2.53
C THR A 31 -0.07 14.76 2.07
N LEU A 32 -0.04 13.51 1.58
CA LEU A 32 -1.18 12.88 0.90
C LEU A 32 -2.04 12.00 1.79
N SER A 33 -1.53 11.44 2.91
CA SER A 33 -2.38 10.61 3.79
C SER A 33 -3.65 11.34 4.23
N PRO A 34 -3.62 12.63 4.63
CA PRO A 34 -4.85 13.34 4.98
C PRO A 34 -5.82 13.54 3.82
N VAL A 35 -5.33 13.64 2.56
CA VAL A 35 -6.19 13.69 1.36
C VAL A 35 -6.87 12.34 1.15
N MET A 36 -6.12 11.24 1.28
CA MET A 36 -6.68 9.89 1.17
C MET A 36 -7.72 9.62 2.25
N GLN A 37 -7.45 10.01 3.50
CA GLN A 37 -8.42 9.90 4.59
C GLN A 37 -9.71 10.69 4.32
N LEU A 38 -9.61 11.88 3.73
CA LEU A 38 -10.80 12.66 3.32
C LEU A 38 -11.57 11.98 2.19
N ALA A 39 -10.88 11.36 1.24
CA ALA A 39 -11.49 10.69 0.10
C ALA A 39 -12.16 9.36 0.46
N THR A 40 -11.66 8.65 1.48
CA THR A 40 -12.15 7.33 1.90
C THR A 40 -12.97 7.34 3.18
N GLY A 41 -12.86 8.38 3.98
CA GLY A 41 -13.51 8.49 5.29
C GLY A 41 -12.84 7.69 6.40
N GLY A 42 -11.67 7.08 6.17
CA GLY A 42 -10.99 6.21 7.13
C GLY A 42 -9.49 6.40 7.23
N SER A 43 -8.86 5.56 8.06
CA SER A 43 -7.41 5.59 8.30
C SER A 43 -6.64 4.54 7.48
N MET A 44 -7.31 3.68 6.73
CA MET A 44 -6.65 2.79 5.78
C MET A 44 -6.24 3.58 4.54
N LEU A 45 -5.02 3.31 4.04
CA LEU A 45 -4.47 3.99 2.87
C LEU A 45 -4.47 3.09 1.63
N ASN A 46 -5.02 1.87 1.72
CA ASN A 46 -5.14 0.96 0.60
C ASN A 46 -6.36 1.28 -0.28
N PHE A 47 -6.33 0.82 -1.53
CA PHE A 47 -7.38 1.08 -2.53
C PHE A 47 -8.68 0.31 -2.26
N GLY A 48 -8.62 -0.75 -1.42
CA GLY A 48 -9.74 -1.62 -1.16
C GLY A 48 -10.01 -2.66 -2.25
N MET A 49 -10.70 -3.74 -1.88
CA MET A 49 -11.22 -4.74 -2.80
C MET A 49 -12.74 -4.66 -2.81
N TRP A 50 -13.29 -4.23 -3.93
CA TRP A 50 -14.71 -3.98 -4.10
C TRP A 50 -15.42 -5.29 -4.50
N SER A 51 -16.59 -5.47 -3.93
CA SER A 51 -17.53 -6.55 -4.24
C SER A 51 -18.91 -5.93 -4.45
N ASP A 52 -19.88 -6.71 -4.89
CA ASP A 52 -21.24 -6.22 -5.14
C ASP A 52 -21.88 -5.59 -3.89
N ASP A 53 -21.46 -6.06 -2.69
CA ASP A 53 -21.92 -5.52 -1.40
C ASP A 53 -21.11 -4.31 -0.93
N ALA A 54 -19.97 -4.02 -1.53
CA ALA A 54 -19.10 -2.90 -1.12
C ALA A 54 -19.53 -1.63 -1.84
N ASN A 55 -20.29 -0.79 -1.15
CA ASN A 55 -20.82 0.49 -1.65
C ASN A 55 -20.02 1.70 -1.18
N ASP A 56 -19.01 1.53 -0.36
CA ASP A 56 -18.14 2.59 0.16
C ASP A 56 -16.68 2.12 0.32
N PRO A 57 -15.71 3.07 0.38
CA PRO A 57 -14.31 2.73 0.50
C PRO A 57 -13.93 1.98 1.78
N LEU A 58 -14.59 2.26 2.90
CA LEU A 58 -14.27 1.63 4.19
C LEU A 58 -14.56 0.14 4.13
N LEU A 59 -15.71 -0.23 3.56
CA LEU A 59 -16.07 -1.63 3.38
C LEU A 59 -15.12 -2.32 2.39
N ALA A 60 -14.79 -1.66 1.27
CA ALA A 60 -13.84 -2.19 0.30
C ALA A 60 -12.43 -2.40 0.92
N GLN A 61 -11.96 -1.46 1.75
CA GLN A 61 -10.70 -1.57 2.47
C GLN A 61 -10.70 -2.71 3.49
N ASN A 62 -11.79 -2.89 4.24
CA ASN A 62 -11.97 -4.01 5.14
C ASN A 62 -11.99 -5.34 4.39
N ASN A 63 -12.65 -5.41 3.24
CA ASN A 63 -12.67 -6.61 2.37
C ASN A 63 -11.26 -6.97 1.91
N LEU A 64 -10.46 -6.00 1.47
CA LEU A 64 -9.08 -6.23 1.09
C LEU A 64 -8.24 -6.74 2.27
N CYS A 65 -8.36 -6.13 3.45
CA CYS A 65 -7.65 -6.56 4.65
C CYS A 65 -8.05 -7.99 5.08
N SER A 66 -9.35 -8.32 5.02
CA SER A 66 -9.85 -9.67 5.32
C SER A 66 -9.30 -10.70 4.35
N TYR A 67 -9.39 -10.41 3.06
CA TYR A 67 -8.91 -11.31 2.00
C TYR A 67 -7.39 -11.50 2.05
N PHE A 68 -6.64 -10.42 2.23
CA PHE A 68 -5.19 -10.45 2.37
C PHE A 68 -4.76 -11.22 3.63
N GLY A 69 -5.45 -11.03 4.75
CA GLY A 69 -5.23 -11.80 5.99
C GLY A 69 -5.45 -13.29 5.80
N SER A 70 -6.48 -13.70 5.06
CA SER A 70 -6.75 -15.10 4.71
C SER A 70 -5.66 -15.68 3.81
N ILE A 71 -5.22 -14.96 2.76
CA ILE A 71 -4.11 -15.41 1.90
C ILE A 71 -2.80 -15.54 2.69
N SER A 72 -2.58 -14.64 3.65
CA SER A 72 -1.42 -14.65 4.53
C SER A 72 -1.49 -15.73 5.61
N GLU A 73 -2.60 -16.47 5.70
CA GLU A 73 -2.83 -17.51 6.74
C GLU A 73 -2.55 -16.97 8.14
N LEU A 74 -3.11 -15.78 8.45
CA LEU A 74 -2.87 -15.12 9.74
C LEU A 74 -3.48 -15.86 10.92
N ASP A 75 -4.47 -16.71 10.70
CA ASP A 75 -5.11 -17.57 11.69
C ASP A 75 -4.15 -18.61 12.29
N SER A 76 -3.17 -19.06 11.49
CA SER A 76 -2.15 -20.04 11.88
C SER A 76 -0.81 -19.43 12.31
N ALA A 77 -0.66 -18.11 12.16
CA ALA A 77 0.57 -17.38 12.47
C ALA A 77 0.63 -16.94 13.93
N LYS A 78 1.84 -16.72 14.44
CA LYS A 78 2.09 -16.15 15.78
C LYS A 78 2.79 -14.81 15.70
N ASN A 79 3.90 -14.72 14.97
CA ASN A 79 4.71 -13.52 14.84
C ASN A 79 4.65 -13.01 13.38
N VAL A 80 4.10 -11.82 13.18
CA VAL A 80 3.84 -11.23 11.87
C VAL A 80 4.47 -9.85 11.79
N ILE A 81 5.26 -9.60 10.75
CA ILE A 81 5.77 -8.27 10.43
C ILE A 81 4.92 -7.66 9.31
N ASP A 82 4.29 -6.51 9.57
CA ASP A 82 3.64 -5.66 8.58
C ASP A 82 4.62 -4.57 8.13
N VAL A 83 5.19 -4.74 6.93
CA VAL A 83 6.24 -3.85 6.42
C VAL A 83 5.63 -2.74 5.58
N GLY A 84 5.90 -1.49 5.98
CA GLY A 84 5.26 -0.31 5.41
C GLY A 84 3.83 -0.15 5.91
N SER A 85 3.61 -0.36 7.21
CA SER A 85 2.30 -0.41 7.85
C SER A 85 1.47 0.88 7.77
N GLY A 86 2.04 1.97 7.28
CA GLY A 86 1.37 3.26 7.15
C GLY A 86 0.83 3.77 8.49
N LEU A 87 -0.46 4.11 8.52
CA LEU A 87 -1.18 4.49 9.76
C LEU A 87 -1.55 3.28 10.62
N SER A 88 -1.09 2.09 10.27
CA SER A 88 -1.30 0.80 10.95
C SER A 88 -2.77 0.39 11.13
N ALA A 89 -3.69 0.98 10.36
CA ALA A 89 -5.10 0.62 10.43
C ALA A 89 -5.38 -0.82 9.97
N PRO A 90 -4.71 -1.38 8.93
CA PRO A 90 -4.80 -2.81 8.62
C PRO A 90 -4.33 -3.71 9.78
N ALA A 91 -3.24 -3.37 10.47
CA ALA A 91 -2.75 -4.11 11.61
C ALA A 91 -3.76 -4.14 12.77
N LEU A 92 -4.43 -3.01 13.04
CA LEU A 92 -5.53 -2.95 14.02
C LEU A 92 -6.70 -3.84 13.61
N PHE A 93 -7.05 -3.84 12.33
CA PHE A 93 -8.08 -4.72 11.77
C PHE A 93 -7.70 -6.19 11.99
N TRP A 94 -6.49 -6.61 11.61
CA TRP A 94 -6.04 -7.99 11.78
C TRP A 94 -5.95 -8.39 13.26
N LYS A 95 -5.46 -7.50 14.13
CA LYS A 95 -5.40 -7.78 15.58
C LYS A 95 -6.77 -8.05 16.17
N LYS A 96 -7.81 -7.35 15.71
CA LYS A 96 -9.20 -7.59 16.13
C LYS A 96 -9.72 -8.96 15.68
N HIS A 97 -9.37 -9.40 14.46
CA HIS A 97 -9.85 -10.67 13.88
C HIS A 97 -8.99 -11.87 14.27
N TYR A 98 -7.71 -11.65 14.54
CA TYR A 98 -6.72 -12.66 14.94
C TYR A 98 -6.06 -12.24 16.27
N PRO A 99 -6.76 -12.37 17.42
CA PRO A 99 -6.32 -11.78 18.69
C PRO A 99 -5.01 -12.37 19.24
N ASN A 100 -4.61 -13.56 18.81
CA ASN A 100 -3.40 -14.24 19.26
C ASN A 100 -2.12 -13.80 18.53
N LEU A 101 -2.24 -12.99 17.47
CA LEU A 101 -1.08 -12.50 16.73
C LEU A 101 -0.22 -11.54 17.58
N ASN A 102 1.09 -11.70 17.47
CA ASN A 102 2.06 -10.65 17.79
C ASN A 102 2.34 -9.90 16.47
N LEU A 103 1.91 -8.66 16.39
CA LEU A 103 2.06 -7.83 15.20
C LEU A 103 3.17 -6.81 15.40
N PHE A 104 4.09 -6.76 14.44
CA PHE A 104 5.19 -5.81 14.39
C PHE A 104 4.99 -4.90 13.19
N CYS A 105 4.54 -3.68 13.43
CA CYS A 105 4.34 -2.66 12.40
C CYS A 105 5.66 -1.94 12.12
N VAL A 106 6.28 -2.26 10.99
CA VAL A 106 7.52 -1.60 10.54
C VAL A 106 7.19 -0.51 9.53
N ASN A 107 7.60 0.72 9.83
CA ASN A 107 7.40 1.84 8.91
C ASN A 107 8.57 2.82 8.98
N ILE A 108 8.97 3.35 7.82
CA ILE A 108 9.99 4.40 7.75
C ILE A 108 9.47 5.77 8.23
N ASN A 109 8.16 5.98 8.15
CA ASN A 109 7.51 7.21 8.59
C ASN A 109 7.11 7.13 10.07
N TYR A 110 7.93 7.73 10.93
CA TYR A 110 7.72 7.75 12.37
C TYR A 110 6.40 8.43 12.79
N GLU A 111 6.02 9.51 12.12
CA GLU A 111 4.78 10.24 12.45
C GLU A 111 3.53 9.38 12.22
N GLN A 112 3.55 8.54 11.17
CA GLN A 112 2.45 7.61 10.93
C GLN A 112 2.35 6.55 12.02
N LEU A 113 3.46 6.04 12.54
CA LEU A 113 3.45 5.08 13.65
C LEU A 113 2.89 5.70 14.93
N LEU A 114 3.19 6.96 15.21
CA LEU A 114 2.63 7.67 16.38
C LEU A 114 1.11 7.85 16.30
N TYR A 115 0.55 7.91 15.10
CA TYR A 115 -0.89 8.07 14.89
C TYR A 115 -1.73 6.95 15.51
N SER A 116 -1.22 5.72 15.51
CA SER A 116 -1.93 4.53 16.02
C SER A 116 -1.98 4.43 17.55
N GLY A 117 -1.15 5.21 18.25
CA GLY A 117 -1.05 5.15 19.70
C GLY A 117 -0.53 3.80 20.23
N VAL A 118 -0.61 3.61 21.56
CA VAL A 118 -0.19 2.35 22.20
C VAL A 118 -1.29 1.30 22.06
N GLN A 119 -0.94 0.12 21.54
CA GLN A 119 -1.86 -0.99 21.32
C GLN A 119 -1.31 -2.27 21.96
N LYS A 120 -2.19 -3.04 22.63
CA LYS A 120 -1.79 -4.31 23.24
C LYS A 120 -1.39 -5.34 22.16
N ASN A 121 -0.19 -5.91 22.27
CA ASN A 121 0.36 -6.91 21.33
C ASN A 121 0.51 -6.41 19.88
N ILE A 122 0.70 -5.11 19.70
CA ILE A 122 1.19 -4.51 18.47
C ILE A 122 2.41 -3.68 18.83
N GLU A 123 3.52 -3.94 18.19
CA GLU A 123 4.76 -3.18 18.36
C GLU A 123 5.02 -2.31 17.14
N PHE A 124 5.40 -1.05 17.37
CA PHE A 124 5.67 -0.08 16.32
C PHE A 124 7.15 0.19 16.23
N LEU A 125 7.74 -0.09 15.07
CA LEU A 125 9.17 -0.04 14.84
C LEU A 125 9.49 0.91 13.67
N ASN A 126 10.21 1.99 13.95
CA ASN A 126 10.68 2.90 12.91
C ASN A 126 11.94 2.34 12.27
N SER A 127 11.80 1.69 11.13
CA SER A 127 12.90 1.06 10.39
C SER A 127 12.64 1.00 8.90
N SER A 128 13.72 0.84 8.13
CA SER A 128 13.66 0.60 6.69
C SER A 128 13.19 -0.83 6.38
N SER A 129 12.43 -0.99 5.31
CA SER A 129 12.07 -2.30 4.75
C SER A 129 13.28 -3.11 4.27
N THR A 130 14.38 -2.43 3.96
CA THR A 130 15.64 -3.04 3.48
C THR A 130 16.61 -3.42 4.60
N LYS A 131 16.22 -3.21 5.87
CA LYS A 131 16.99 -3.57 7.06
C LYS A 131 16.02 -3.82 8.23
N LEU A 132 15.46 -5.01 8.26
CA LEU A 132 14.46 -5.38 9.27
C LEU A 132 15.13 -5.67 10.63
N PRO A 133 14.64 -5.07 11.74
CA PRO A 133 15.26 -5.18 13.06
C PRO A 133 14.86 -6.48 13.80
N PHE A 134 14.98 -7.61 13.10
CA PHE A 134 14.60 -8.93 13.61
C PHE A 134 15.75 -9.91 13.43
N ALA A 135 15.82 -10.92 14.30
CA ALA A 135 16.76 -12.01 14.18
C ALA A 135 16.44 -12.91 12.96
N THR A 136 17.43 -13.62 12.49
CA THR A 136 17.26 -14.63 11.43
C THR A 136 16.31 -15.72 11.91
N ASN A 137 15.39 -16.18 11.04
CA ASN A 137 14.42 -17.26 11.30
C ASN A 137 13.54 -17.02 12.54
N SER A 138 13.04 -15.79 12.75
CA SER A 138 12.34 -15.40 13.98
C SER A 138 10.84 -15.12 13.81
N VAL A 139 10.33 -15.07 12.58
CA VAL A 139 8.94 -14.71 12.30
C VAL A 139 8.26 -15.67 11.34
N ASP A 140 6.92 -15.76 11.46
CA ASP A 140 6.11 -16.67 10.66
C ASP A 140 5.64 -16.03 9.36
N ARG A 141 5.40 -14.72 9.38
CA ARG A 141 4.89 -13.97 8.22
C ARG A 141 5.63 -12.65 8.06
N VAL A 142 5.98 -12.33 6.84
CA VAL A 142 6.31 -10.97 6.40
C VAL A 142 5.25 -10.57 5.40
N ILE A 143 4.51 -9.51 5.70
CA ILE A 143 3.42 -9.03 4.85
C ILE A 143 3.67 -7.58 4.42
N ALA A 144 3.25 -7.24 3.21
CA ALA A 144 3.34 -5.88 2.67
C ALA A 144 2.08 -5.57 1.85
N LEU A 145 1.15 -4.84 2.48
CA LEU A 145 -0.09 -4.42 1.83
C LEU A 145 0.07 -3.02 1.23
N GLU A 146 0.15 -2.94 -0.08
CA GLU A 146 0.32 -1.68 -0.85
C GLU A 146 1.49 -0.81 -0.40
N SER A 147 2.59 -1.43 -0.04
CA SER A 147 3.79 -0.72 0.44
C SER A 147 5.05 -1.07 -0.36
N ALA A 148 5.15 -2.30 -0.89
CA ALA A 148 6.35 -2.80 -1.56
C ALA A 148 6.77 -2.00 -2.81
N GLN A 149 5.84 -1.32 -3.49
CA GLN A 149 6.13 -0.42 -4.61
C GLN A 149 6.99 0.79 -4.22
N HIS A 150 7.14 1.07 -2.92
CA HIS A 150 7.99 2.15 -2.39
C HIS A 150 9.33 1.67 -1.85
N PHE A 151 9.55 0.35 -1.78
CA PHE A 151 10.80 -0.19 -1.23
C PHE A 151 11.93 -0.14 -2.25
N LYS A 152 13.04 0.47 -1.87
CA LYS A 152 14.15 0.73 -2.79
C LYS A 152 15.52 0.48 -2.14
N PRO A 153 16.30 -0.50 -2.62
CA PRO A 153 15.98 -1.47 -3.68
C PRO A 153 15.01 -2.55 -3.20
N LEU A 154 14.05 -2.94 -4.05
CA LEU A 154 13.07 -3.99 -3.72
C LEU A 154 13.74 -5.36 -3.45
N GLN A 155 14.85 -5.65 -4.13
CA GLN A 155 15.65 -6.86 -3.90
C GLN A 155 16.11 -6.99 -2.44
N ASN A 156 16.53 -5.88 -1.82
CA ASN A 156 17.00 -5.91 -0.42
C ASN A 156 15.85 -6.24 0.54
N PHE A 157 14.65 -5.79 0.25
CA PHE A 157 13.45 -6.17 1.01
C PHE A 157 13.21 -7.68 0.93
N PHE A 158 13.32 -8.30 -0.25
CA PHE A 158 13.17 -9.75 -0.39
C PHE A 158 14.28 -10.51 0.35
N SER A 159 15.52 -10.07 0.25
CA SER A 159 16.64 -10.67 0.99
C SER A 159 16.45 -10.60 2.51
N GLU A 160 16.01 -9.44 3.04
CA GLU A 160 15.72 -9.29 4.46
C GLU A 160 14.49 -10.11 4.89
N SER A 161 13.45 -10.15 4.07
CA SER A 161 12.28 -10.99 4.31
C SER A 161 12.66 -12.46 4.42
N LYS A 162 13.51 -12.96 3.51
CA LYS A 162 14.01 -14.34 3.58
C LYS A 162 14.84 -14.58 4.83
N ARG A 163 15.68 -13.64 5.21
CA ARG A 163 16.53 -13.75 6.41
C ARG A 163 15.71 -13.90 7.70
N VAL A 164 14.65 -13.10 7.85
CA VAL A 164 13.87 -13.07 9.10
C VAL A 164 12.80 -14.15 9.18
N LEU A 165 12.31 -14.66 8.03
CA LEU A 165 11.31 -15.71 7.98
C LEU A 165 11.86 -17.05 8.45
N SER A 166 11.06 -17.77 9.23
CA SER A 166 11.30 -19.18 9.59
C SER A 166 11.19 -20.06 8.34
N LYS A 167 11.67 -21.31 8.42
CA LYS A 167 11.63 -22.27 7.29
C LYS A 167 10.24 -22.52 6.70
N SER A 168 9.19 -22.43 7.52
CA SER A 168 7.79 -22.55 7.09
C SER A 168 7.11 -21.19 6.95
N GLY A 169 7.89 -20.11 6.97
CA GLY A 169 7.37 -18.74 6.90
C GLY A 169 6.87 -18.35 5.52
N LEU A 170 5.94 -17.42 5.48
CA LEU A 170 5.37 -16.89 4.24
C LEU A 170 5.67 -15.41 4.07
N LEU A 171 6.02 -15.05 2.84
CA LEU A 171 6.03 -13.68 2.35
C LEU A 171 4.76 -13.44 1.55
N VAL A 172 3.96 -12.43 1.91
CA VAL A 172 2.74 -12.12 1.18
C VAL A 172 2.72 -10.63 0.79
N LEU A 173 2.47 -10.38 -0.48
CA LEU A 173 2.47 -9.04 -1.07
C LEU A 173 1.13 -8.72 -1.70
N ALA A 174 0.69 -7.48 -1.52
CA ALA A 174 -0.34 -6.86 -2.33
C ALA A 174 0.27 -5.59 -2.95
N ILE A 175 0.43 -5.57 -4.26
CA ILE A 175 1.22 -4.56 -4.95
C ILE A 175 0.57 -4.10 -6.26
N PRO A 176 0.43 -2.77 -6.49
CA PRO A 176 0.16 -2.22 -7.81
C PRO A 176 1.28 -2.56 -8.80
N ILE A 177 0.93 -3.04 -9.97
CA ILE A 177 1.88 -3.41 -11.02
C ILE A 177 1.51 -2.78 -12.36
N THR A 178 2.48 -2.72 -13.26
CA THR A 178 2.22 -2.61 -14.71
C THR A 178 2.17 -4.02 -15.31
N VAL A 179 1.25 -4.24 -16.26
CA VAL A 179 1.09 -5.56 -16.91
C VAL A 179 2.33 -5.94 -17.69
N SER A 180 3.00 -4.96 -18.31
CA SER A 180 4.25 -5.16 -19.04
C SER A 180 5.19 -3.97 -18.90
N THR A 181 6.45 -4.13 -19.22
CA THR A 181 7.44 -3.04 -19.25
C THR A 181 7.06 -1.93 -20.26
N SER A 182 6.43 -2.28 -21.38
CA SER A 182 5.94 -1.30 -22.35
C SER A 182 4.76 -0.46 -21.83
N SER A 183 4.04 -0.96 -20.83
CA SER A 183 2.92 -0.24 -20.19
C SER A 183 3.37 1.01 -19.45
N PHE A 184 4.64 1.08 -19.04
CA PHE A 184 5.19 2.25 -18.33
C PHE A 184 5.01 3.55 -19.13
N THR A 185 5.16 3.54 -20.45
CA THR A 185 4.99 4.73 -21.31
C THR A 185 3.54 5.22 -21.34
N LYS A 186 2.56 4.34 -21.11
CA LYS A 186 1.12 4.58 -21.17
C LYS A 186 0.49 5.06 -19.86
N LEU A 187 1.26 5.10 -18.76
CA LEU A 187 0.76 5.51 -17.43
C LEU A 187 0.30 6.98 -17.39
N GLY A 188 0.85 7.85 -18.24
CA GLY A 188 0.46 9.26 -18.24
C GLY A 188 0.70 9.94 -16.87
N ILE A 189 -0.34 10.58 -16.33
CA ILE A 189 -0.27 11.28 -15.04
C ILE A 189 0.03 10.33 -13.85
N LEU A 190 -0.27 9.03 -13.96
CA LEU A 190 0.01 8.08 -12.87
C LEU A 190 1.50 7.93 -12.57
N LYS A 191 2.38 8.19 -13.54
CA LYS A 191 3.83 8.24 -13.30
C LYS A 191 4.23 9.22 -12.19
N PHE A 192 3.45 10.28 -12.03
CA PHE A 192 3.72 11.36 -11.10
C PHE A 192 2.89 11.25 -9.84
N THR A 193 1.63 10.85 -9.95
CA THR A 193 0.70 10.88 -8.82
C THR A 193 0.82 9.65 -7.93
N TRP A 194 1.21 8.51 -8.46
CA TRP A 194 1.49 7.34 -7.64
C TRP A 194 2.87 7.41 -6.95
N SER A 195 3.81 8.19 -7.50
CA SER A 195 5.14 8.47 -6.92
C SER A 195 5.85 7.22 -6.35
N SER A 196 5.67 6.08 -7.03
CA SER A 196 6.20 4.76 -6.66
C SER A 196 7.06 4.19 -7.79
N GLU A 197 7.81 3.14 -7.51
CA GLU A 197 8.38 2.34 -8.58
C GLU A 197 7.25 1.58 -9.28
N HIS A 198 7.25 1.61 -10.62
CA HIS A 198 6.22 0.97 -11.42
C HIS A 198 6.75 -0.37 -11.93
N TYR A 199 6.82 -1.35 -11.03
CA TYR A 199 7.29 -2.69 -11.37
C TYR A 199 6.30 -3.40 -12.30
N SER A 200 6.81 -4.13 -13.31
CA SER A 200 5.99 -5.10 -14.03
C SER A 200 5.85 -6.37 -13.19
N LEU A 201 4.78 -7.14 -13.45
CA LEU A 201 4.55 -8.41 -12.77
C LEU A 201 5.78 -9.33 -12.88
N ASP A 202 6.31 -9.48 -14.10
CA ASP A 202 7.48 -10.34 -14.35
C ASP A 202 8.71 -9.86 -13.58
N ALA A 203 8.93 -8.54 -13.47
CA ALA A 203 10.06 -8.01 -12.71
C ALA A 203 9.93 -8.34 -11.21
N VAL A 204 8.72 -8.25 -10.65
CA VAL A 204 8.47 -8.64 -9.24
C VAL A 204 8.68 -10.14 -9.03
N LYS A 205 8.14 -10.98 -9.91
CA LYS A 205 8.29 -12.44 -9.85
C LYS A 205 9.75 -12.87 -9.93
N ASN A 206 10.49 -12.34 -10.88
CA ASN A 206 11.92 -12.63 -11.05
C ASN A 206 12.74 -12.23 -9.80
N LEU A 207 12.41 -11.10 -9.17
CA LEU A 207 13.04 -10.69 -7.92
C LEU A 207 12.70 -11.63 -6.75
N ILE A 208 11.45 -12.08 -6.64
CA ILE A 208 11.01 -13.04 -5.62
C ILE A 208 11.78 -14.36 -5.77
N GLU A 209 11.78 -14.95 -6.97
CA GLU A 209 12.42 -16.24 -7.26
C GLU A 209 13.94 -16.16 -7.12
N SER A 210 14.58 -15.10 -7.61
CA SER A 210 16.04 -14.90 -7.47
C SER A 210 16.51 -14.70 -6.04
N ASN A 211 15.61 -14.34 -5.12
CA ASN A 211 15.89 -14.28 -3.68
C ASN A 211 15.53 -15.57 -2.94
N GLY A 212 15.22 -16.66 -3.66
CA GLY A 212 14.97 -17.99 -3.09
C GLY A 212 13.62 -18.11 -2.40
N PHE A 213 12.60 -17.54 -3.02
CA PHE A 213 11.21 -17.77 -2.70
C PHE A 213 10.53 -18.52 -3.84
N LYS A 214 9.58 -19.39 -3.49
CA LYS A 214 8.67 -20.03 -4.43
C LYS A 214 7.32 -19.35 -4.37
N ILE A 215 6.77 -18.94 -5.51
CA ILE A 215 5.43 -18.35 -5.60
C ILE A 215 4.41 -19.48 -5.52
N GLU A 216 3.65 -19.52 -4.43
CA GLU A 216 2.61 -20.51 -4.19
C GLU A 216 1.25 -20.08 -4.74
N LYS A 217 0.99 -18.77 -4.78
CA LYS A 217 -0.26 -18.21 -5.27
C LYS A 217 -0.02 -16.86 -5.90
N GLU A 218 -0.59 -16.68 -7.08
CA GLU A 218 -0.65 -15.41 -7.80
C GLU A 218 -2.11 -15.11 -8.14
N GLN A 219 -2.56 -13.89 -7.87
CA GLN A 219 -3.89 -13.43 -8.23
C GLN A 219 -3.82 -11.99 -8.71
N LEU A 220 -4.46 -11.71 -9.82
CA LEU A 220 -4.63 -10.36 -10.38
C LEU A 220 -6.07 -9.91 -10.10
N ILE A 221 -6.21 -8.85 -9.31
CA ILE A 221 -7.51 -8.37 -8.82
C ILE A 221 -7.79 -6.91 -9.17
N GLY A 222 -7.03 -6.32 -10.10
CA GLY A 222 -7.14 -4.90 -10.46
C GLY A 222 -8.54 -4.47 -10.90
N ASN A 223 -9.29 -5.38 -11.54
CA ASN A 223 -10.68 -5.14 -11.92
C ASN A 223 -11.62 -4.95 -10.71
N ARG A 224 -11.29 -5.52 -9.55
CA ARG A 224 -12.01 -5.36 -8.27
C ARG A 224 -11.47 -4.23 -7.41
N VAL A 225 -10.40 -3.55 -7.86
CA VAL A 225 -9.72 -2.49 -7.11
C VAL A 225 -9.91 -1.14 -7.80
N TYR A 226 -9.42 -0.99 -9.02
CA TYR A 226 -9.24 0.32 -9.64
C TYR A 226 -10.51 0.90 -10.25
N VAL A 227 -11.26 0.10 -11.00
CA VAL A 227 -12.47 0.58 -11.70
C VAL A 227 -13.56 0.95 -10.70
N PRO A 228 -13.93 0.09 -9.72
CA PRO A 228 -14.96 0.44 -8.76
C PRO A 228 -14.59 1.62 -7.86
N LEU A 229 -13.33 1.72 -7.43
CA LEU A 229 -12.84 2.88 -6.66
C LEU A 229 -12.99 4.18 -7.48
N ALA A 230 -12.63 4.12 -8.75
CA ALA A 230 -12.77 5.28 -9.63
C ALA A 230 -14.25 5.65 -9.83
N ASP A 231 -15.13 4.68 -10.02
CA ASP A 231 -16.57 4.91 -10.16
C ASP A 231 -17.17 5.52 -8.90
N TYR A 232 -16.78 5.02 -7.73
CA TYR A 232 -17.18 5.63 -6.45
C TYR A 232 -16.76 7.10 -6.38
N TYR A 233 -15.50 7.41 -6.69
CA TYR A 233 -15.01 8.80 -6.65
C TYR A 233 -15.77 9.69 -7.64
N ILE A 234 -15.99 9.22 -8.86
CA ILE A 234 -16.71 9.99 -9.91
C ILE A 234 -18.13 10.29 -9.47
N GLN A 235 -18.85 9.29 -8.95
CA GLN A 235 -20.25 9.42 -8.50
C GLN A 235 -20.38 10.37 -7.29
N ASN A 236 -19.41 10.32 -6.36
CA ASN A 236 -19.42 11.10 -5.13
C ASN A 236 -18.59 12.39 -5.20
N ARG A 237 -18.09 12.76 -6.40
CA ARG A 237 -17.11 13.83 -6.58
C ARG A 237 -17.55 15.14 -5.96
N HIS A 238 -18.81 15.53 -6.09
CA HIS A 238 -19.29 16.81 -5.54
C HIS A 238 -19.01 16.91 -4.04
N TYR A 239 -19.41 15.91 -3.29
CA TYR A 239 -19.19 15.84 -1.84
C TYR A 239 -17.72 15.74 -1.46
N LEU A 240 -16.96 14.88 -2.14
CA LEU A 240 -15.53 14.68 -1.89
C LEU A 240 -14.73 15.93 -2.22
N GLN A 241 -15.04 16.61 -3.33
CA GLN A 241 -14.44 17.87 -3.72
C GLN A 241 -14.64 18.95 -2.64
N GLU A 242 -15.86 19.13 -2.15
CA GLU A 242 -16.13 20.10 -1.07
C GLU A 242 -15.29 19.81 0.18
N SER A 243 -15.17 18.54 0.56
CA SER A 243 -14.38 18.11 1.71
C SER A 243 -12.88 18.38 1.53
N ILE A 244 -12.34 18.11 0.34
CA ILE A 244 -10.93 18.37 0.01
C ILE A 244 -10.65 19.88 -0.04
N LEU A 245 -11.52 20.66 -0.68
CA LEU A 245 -11.33 22.11 -0.85
C LEU A 245 -11.37 22.91 0.47
N LYS A 246 -11.93 22.33 1.55
CA LYS A 246 -11.83 22.90 2.90
C LYS A 246 -10.41 22.93 3.44
N LYS A 247 -9.51 22.06 2.98
CA LYS A 247 -8.15 21.91 3.51
C LYS A 247 -7.06 22.12 2.46
N TYR A 248 -7.37 21.90 1.18
CA TYR A 248 -6.39 21.88 0.10
C TYR A 248 -6.74 22.85 -1.03
N PRO A 249 -5.73 23.37 -1.76
CA PRO A 249 -5.94 24.19 -2.95
C PRO A 249 -6.68 23.37 -4.06
N LYS A 250 -7.43 24.09 -4.92
CA LYS A 250 -8.21 23.50 -6.00
C LYS A 250 -7.42 22.55 -6.94
N TYR A 251 -6.15 22.85 -7.17
CA TYR A 251 -5.32 22.03 -8.05
C TYR A 251 -5.10 20.62 -7.49
N VAL A 252 -5.11 20.42 -6.17
CA VAL A 252 -4.94 19.10 -5.53
C VAL A 252 -6.09 18.18 -5.93
N GLU A 253 -7.34 18.65 -5.79
CA GLU A 253 -8.52 17.88 -6.22
C GLU A 253 -8.50 17.64 -7.73
N SER A 254 -8.14 18.64 -8.51
CA SER A 254 -8.08 18.50 -9.98
C SER A 254 -7.05 17.45 -10.42
N VAL A 255 -5.89 17.38 -9.77
CA VAL A 255 -4.88 16.35 -10.03
C VAL A 255 -5.38 14.99 -9.58
N LEU A 256 -5.98 14.88 -8.39
CA LEU A 256 -6.56 13.64 -7.89
C LEU A 256 -7.63 13.11 -8.85
N TYR A 257 -8.56 13.94 -9.27
CA TYR A 257 -9.61 13.54 -10.21
C TYR A 257 -9.05 13.04 -11.55
N LYS A 258 -8.08 13.76 -12.14
CA LYS A 258 -7.40 13.31 -13.37
C LYS A 258 -6.67 11.98 -13.17
N SER A 259 -6.08 11.76 -12.00
CA SER A 259 -5.43 10.49 -11.67
C SER A 259 -6.43 9.35 -11.56
N ILE A 260 -7.58 9.58 -10.93
CA ILE A 260 -8.68 8.62 -10.83
C ILE A 260 -9.21 8.23 -12.21
N LEU A 261 -9.46 9.20 -13.10
CA LEU A 261 -9.88 8.92 -14.47
C LEU A 261 -8.83 8.11 -15.24
N LYS A 262 -7.54 8.46 -15.09
CA LYS A 262 -6.45 7.73 -15.75
C LYS A 262 -6.26 6.33 -15.16
N MET A 263 -6.44 6.15 -13.88
CA MET A 263 -6.40 4.84 -13.22
C MET A 263 -7.48 3.92 -13.78
N LYS A 264 -8.72 4.41 -13.93
CA LYS A 264 -9.82 3.67 -14.56
C LYS A 264 -9.48 3.26 -15.98
N ASP A 265 -9.06 4.23 -16.83
CA ASP A 265 -8.67 4.00 -18.22
C ASP A 265 -7.51 2.99 -18.33
N ALA A 266 -6.49 3.11 -17.48
CA ALA A 266 -5.34 2.23 -17.48
C ALA A 266 -5.68 0.79 -17.05
N SER A 267 -6.56 0.63 -16.07
CA SER A 267 -7.06 -0.69 -15.64
C SER A 267 -7.91 -1.33 -16.74
N GLN A 268 -8.85 -0.60 -17.34
CA GLN A 268 -9.71 -1.11 -18.42
C GLN A 268 -8.94 -1.48 -19.71
N LYS A 269 -7.73 -0.96 -19.89
CA LYS A 269 -6.84 -1.22 -21.02
C LYS A 269 -5.71 -2.19 -20.70
N ASP A 270 -5.77 -2.89 -19.56
CA ASP A 270 -4.74 -3.82 -19.09
C ASP A 270 -3.32 -3.20 -19.10
N ILE A 271 -3.22 -1.90 -18.75
CA ILE A 271 -1.94 -1.20 -18.58
C ILE A 271 -1.42 -1.42 -17.15
N ILE A 272 -2.32 -1.42 -16.17
CA ILE A 272 -2.05 -1.65 -14.76
C ILE A 272 -2.91 -2.78 -14.24
N ASP A 273 -2.41 -3.49 -13.25
CA ASP A 273 -3.15 -4.47 -12.47
C ASP A 273 -2.73 -4.41 -11.00
N TYR A 274 -3.38 -5.21 -10.18
CA TYR A 274 -3.12 -5.32 -8.76
C TYR A 274 -2.82 -6.78 -8.42
N ALA A 275 -1.56 -7.06 -8.06
CA ALA A 275 -1.10 -8.41 -7.80
C ALA A 275 -1.14 -8.74 -6.30
N LEU A 276 -1.73 -9.90 -5.98
CA LEU A 276 -1.60 -10.58 -4.70
C LEU A 276 -0.68 -11.79 -4.91
N LEU A 277 0.43 -11.81 -4.20
CA LEU A 277 1.46 -12.84 -4.30
C LEU A 277 1.69 -13.46 -2.92
N LYS A 278 1.52 -14.78 -2.81
CA LYS A 278 1.88 -15.57 -1.63
C LYS A 278 3.08 -16.43 -1.97
N CYS A 279 4.13 -16.33 -1.17
CA CYS A 279 5.41 -16.99 -1.42
C CYS A 279 5.88 -17.74 -0.18
N SER A 280 6.41 -18.95 -0.37
CA SER A 280 7.10 -19.72 0.65
C SER A 280 8.62 -19.54 0.53
N VAL A 281 9.34 -19.76 1.64
CA VAL A 281 10.79 -19.89 1.62
C VAL A 281 11.15 -21.23 0.94
N ASP A 282 12.00 -21.16 -0.07
CA ASP A 282 12.50 -22.34 -0.83
C ASP A 282 13.61 -23.05 -0.06
#